data_cdce3918b8e4d4c14ecb449f18ff2705
#
_entry.id   cdce3918b8e4d4c14ecb449f18ff2705
#
_cell.length_a   1.000
_cell.length_b   1.000
_cell.length_c   1.000
_cell.angle_alpha   90.00
_cell.angle_beta   90.00
_cell.angle_gamma   90.00
#
_symmetry.space_group_name_H-M   'P 1'
#
loop_
_entity.id
_entity.type
_entity.pdbx_description
1 polymer ?
#
loop_
_entity_poly.entity_id
_entity_poly.type
_entity_poly.pdbx_seq_one_letter_code
_entity_poly.pdbx_strand_id
1 'polypeptide(L)'
;MGREWKPFVAVFFVIATSLSGCLNDNSSDTAPIVVDTSLPEGTFVTNSTGLSIEESPLEMDFYFSNVGEQGAEPSIGITSSGCAFFTAFEKAMRSCDSGESWEDVSGPQCAFQTNDPWGWVDPITDRVFAVQMQGLETSWICWSDDDGESWLGNPHDSGTTPLNDHIKLGSGPWTGEGPYATIGSLTSNLYETAVYYCYNKIAGIFCFTSFDGGATFEAGGQVIGLATTNGGLHGAITAAPDGTVYLPPRVATPTIIFSKDNGYSWEERYMGEDVGTPSIRKNGEVATDTESNAYNIWVGSDQGVYMSTSIDSGETWEQTSVRVSPIEVISATFPHTSAGDPGRIAITYLGSENA
;
A
#
# COMPACT_ATOMS: atom_id res chain seq x y z
N MET A 1 -24.92 4.17 22.60
CA MET A 1 -23.62 4.24 23.27
C MET A 1 -22.59 4.28 22.17
N GLY A 2 -22.00 5.46 21.95
CA GLY A 2 -20.96 5.63 20.93
C GLY A 2 -19.67 4.93 21.39
N ARG A 3 -19.14 4.04 20.55
CA ARG A 3 -17.80 3.49 20.77
C ARG A 3 -16.79 4.60 20.49
N GLU A 4 -16.03 4.99 21.48
CA GLU A 4 -14.85 5.81 21.25
C GLU A 4 -13.74 4.91 20.69
N TRP A 5 -13.42 5.09 19.43
CA TRP A 5 -12.25 4.50 18.81
C TRP A 5 -11.06 5.41 19.13
N LYS A 6 -10.05 4.87 19.79
CA LYS A 6 -8.78 5.56 19.95
C LYS A 6 -7.85 5.10 18.85
N PRO A 7 -7.18 6.00 18.13
CA PRO A 7 -6.13 5.60 17.21
C PRO A 7 -4.96 5.03 18.02
N PHE A 8 -4.59 3.79 17.74
CA PHE A 8 -3.32 3.21 18.18
C PHE A 8 -2.41 3.23 16.97
N VAL A 9 -1.30 3.94 17.08
CA VAL A 9 -0.20 3.85 16.15
C VAL A 9 0.84 2.96 16.81
N ALA A 10 1.01 1.76 16.31
CA ALA A 10 2.10 0.90 16.73
C ALA A 10 3.16 0.92 15.62
N VAL A 11 4.31 1.50 15.91
CA VAL A 11 5.46 1.47 15.00
C VAL A 11 6.37 0.34 15.47
N PHE A 12 6.52 -0.68 14.65
CA PHE A 12 7.42 -1.79 14.91
C PHE A 12 8.60 -1.73 13.94
N PHE A 13 9.80 -1.75 14.48
CA PHE A 13 10.99 -2.03 13.69
C PHE A 13 11.33 -3.50 13.84
N VAL A 14 11.15 -4.28 12.80
CA VAL A 14 11.71 -5.62 12.71
C VAL A 14 13.09 -5.49 12.07
N ILE A 15 14.14 -5.67 12.87
CA ILE A 15 15.50 -5.72 12.34
C ILE A 15 15.80 -7.18 12.01
N ALA A 16 15.69 -7.54 10.74
CA ALA A 16 16.26 -8.77 10.25
C ALA A 16 17.78 -8.60 10.10
N THR A 17 18.55 -9.10 11.02
CA THR A 17 20.00 -9.17 10.85
C THR A 17 20.36 -10.37 10.00
N SER A 18 20.48 -10.19 8.70
CA SER A 18 21.24 -11.13 7.88
C SER A 18 22.74 -10.92 8.15
N LEU A 19 23.39 -11.96 8.64
CA LEU A 19 24.83 -12.02 8.77
C LEU A 19 25.48 -11.99 7.39
N SER A 20 26.07 -10.87 7.03
CA SER A 20 27.26 -10.88 6.18
C SER A 20 27.99 -9.54 6.17
N GLY A 21 29.24 -9.60 6.65
CA GLY A 21 30.37 -8.86 6.08
C GLY A 21 30.46 -7.37 6.33
N CYS A 22 31.35 -7.05 7.23
CA CYS A 22 32.04 -5.77 7.41
C CYS A 22 32.13 -4.89 6.15
N LEU A 23 31.63 -3.67 6.25
CA LEU A 23 32.28 -2.53 5.61
C LEU A 23 32.25 -1.35 6.59
N ASN A 24 33.44 -0.95 6.99
CA ASN A 24 33.72 0.33 7.61
C ASN A 24 33.43 1.44 6.59
N ASP A 25 32.60 2.38 6.95
CA ASP A 25 32.80 3.71 6.45
C ASP A 25 32.34 4.77 7.49
N ASN A 26 33.34 5.57 7.87
CA ASN A 26 33.17 6.74 8.70
C ASN A 26 32.66 7.90 7.85
N SER A 27 31.46 8.36 8.08
CA SER A 27 31.13 9.76 7.89
C SER A 27 30.03 10.18 8.87
N SER A 28 30.46 11.01 9.80
CA SER A 28 29.68 11.70 10.80
C SER A 28 28.83 12.82 10.19
N ASP A 29 27.75 13.08 10.87
CA ASP A 29 26.92 14.26 10.98
C ASP A 29 25.50 14.10 10.41
N THR A 30 24.70 13.40 11.19
CA THR A 30 23.27 13.70 11.26
C THR A 30 22.93 13.94 12.71
N ALA A 31 22.34 15.08 13.01
CA ALA A 31 21.86 15.40 14.35
C ALA A 31 20.81 14.35 14.77
N PRO A 32 20.82 13.88 16.01
CA PRO A 32 19.86 12.91 16.48
C PRO A 32 18.45 13.52 16.47
N ILE A 33 17.53 12.86 15.82
CA ILE A 33 16.09 13.15 15.96
C ILE A 33 15.72 12.69 17.37
N VAL A 34 15.33 13.61 18.23
CA VAL A 34 14.85 13.31 19.59
C VAL A 34 13.38 12.98 19.51
N VAL A 35 13.01 11.84 20.01
CA VAL A 35 11.64 11.29 19.92
C VAL A 35 11.17 10.92 21.34
N ASP A 36 9.99 11.37 21.78
CA ASP A 36 9.43 11.18 23.14
C ASP A 36 8.66 9.84 23.28
N THR A 37 9.02 9.02 24.27
CA THR A 37 8.52 7.66 24.49
C THR A 37 7.48 7.56 25.59
N SER A 38 6.36 8.17 25.45
CA SER A 38 5.22 7.87 26.33
C SER A 38 4.27 6.78 25.77
N LEU A 39 4.76 5.90 24.93
CA LEU A 39 4.00 4.74 24.46
C LEU A 39 4.00 3.64 25.54
N PRO A 40 2.86 2.92 25.72
CA PRO A 40 2.82 1.78 26.63
C PRO A 40 3.83 0.71 26.20
N GLU A 41 4.48 0.07 27.17
CA GLU A 41 5.42 -1.02 26.95
C GLU A 41 4.77 -2.08 26.01
N GLY A 42 5.32 -2.23 24.82
CA GLY A 42 4.88 -3.23 23.86
C GLY A 42 5.37 -4.63 24.25
N THR A 43 4.50 -5.63 24.12
CA THR A 43 4.89 -7.02 24.27
C THR A 43 5.37 -7.56 22.94
N PHE A 44 6.63 -8.00 22.88
CA PHE A 44 7.22 -8.56 21.65
C PHE A 44 7.09 -10.08 21.64
N VAL A 45 6.74 -10.63 20.49
CA VAL A 45 6.70 -12.08 20.28
C VAL A 45 7.90 -12.49 19.44
N THR A 46 8.77 -13.33 20.01
CA THR A 46 9.84 -13.97 19.23
C THR A 46 9.26 -15.20 18.51
N ASN A 47 9.48 -15.29 17.21
CA ASN A 47 9.13 -16.48 16.46
C ASN A 47 10.23 -17.56 16.58
N SER A 48 9.91 -18.81 16.18
CA SER A 48 10.81 -19.96 16.24
C SER A 48 12.02 -19.90 15.27
N THR A 49 12.14 -18.87 14.45
CA THR A 49 13.20 -18.69 13.45
C THR A 49 14.42 -17.93 13.98
N GLY A 50 14.40 -17.52 15.27
CA GLY A 50 15.54 -16.91 15.90
C GLY A 50 15.77 -15.43 15.58
N LEU A 51 14.79 -14.75 15.03
CA LEU A 51 14.79 -13.30 14.95
C LEU A 51 14.67 -12.73 16.37
N SER A 52 15.74 -12.10 16.86
CA SER A 52 15.68 -11.35 18.09
C SER A 52 15.10 -9.97 17.79
N ILE A 53 13.96 -9.68 18.39
CA ILE A 53 13.44 -8.31 18.42
C ILE A 53 14.17 -7.62 19.57
N GLU A 54 15.11 -6.74 19.26
CA GLU A 54 15.67 -5.85 20.26
C GLU A 54 14.70 -4.70 20.52
N GLU A 55 14.27 -4.55 21.75
CA GLU A 55 13.57 -3.36 22.21
C GLU A 55 14.52 -2.18 22.13
N SER A 56 14.42 -1.40 21.07
CA SER A 56 14.94 -0.04 21.11
C SER A 56 13.77 0.86 21.48
N PRO A 57 13.78 1.55 22.61
CA PRO A 57 12.81 2.58 22.88
C PRO A 57 13.03 3.70 21.86
N LEU A 58 12.30 3.66 20.77
CA LEU A 58 12.17 4.80 19.88
C LEU A 58 11.22 5.77 20.54
N GLU A 59 11.80 6.83 21.09
CA GLU A 59 11.04 8.00 21.45
C GLU A 59 10.55 8.64 20.15
N MET A 60 9.26 8.56 19.83
CA MET A 60 8.66 9.17 18.65
C MET A 60 7.69 10.26 19.09
N ASP A 61 7.98 11.48 18.70
CA ASP A 61 7.01 12.57 18.80
C ASP A 61 5.96 12.41 17.71
N PHE A 62 4.71 12.23 18.13
CA PHE A 62 3.57 12.24 17.21
C PHE A 62 3.02 13.65 17.09
N TYR A 63 3.04 14.14 15.87
CA TYR A 63 2.45 15.40 15.53
C TYR A 63 1.10 15.19 14.83
N PHE A 64 0.07 15.88 15.31
CA PHE A 64 -1.26 15.87 14.70
C PHE A 64 -1.54 17.21 14.04
N SER A 65 -1.73 17.21 12.73
CA SER A 65 -2.17 18.40 12.02
C SER A 65 -3.56 18.19 11.43
N ASN A 66 -4.28 19.28 11.27
CA ASN A 66 -5.58 19.27 10.61
C ASN A 66 -5.38 19.60 9.13
N VAL A 67 -5.70 18.66 8.25
CA VAL A 67 -5.66 18.83 6.80
C VAL A 67 -6.66 19.90 6.32
N GLY A 68 -7.67 20.22 7.12
CA GLY A 68 -8.69 21.22 6.77
C GLY A 68 -9.86 20.67 5.97
N GLU A 69 -9.77 19.43 5.53
CA GLU A 69 -10.80 18.74 4.73
C GLU A 69 -11.21 17.41 5.36
N GLN A 70 -12.40 16.95 5.01
CA GLN A 70 -12.86 15.61 5.36
C GLN A 70 -12.54 14.66 4.21
N GLY A 71 -12.14 13.44 4.54
CA GLY A 71 -11.89 12.38 3.56
C GLY A 71 -12.72 11.15 3.84
N ALA A 72 -13.15 10.46 2.79
CA ALA A 72 -13.54 9.06 2.83
C ALA A 72 -12.43 8.26 2.14
N GLU A 73 -12.10 7.09 2.66
CA GLU A 73 -11.02 6.22 2.17
C GLU A 73 -9.69 6.98 1.89
N PRO A 74 -9.16 7.71 2.90
CA PRO A 74 -8.01 8.56 2.71
C PRO A 74 -6.78 7.75 2.32
N SER A 75 -6.00 8.30 1.40
CA SER A 75 -4.67 7.78 1.05
C SER A 75 -3.66 8.91 1.07
N ILE A 76 -2.42 8.57 1.42
CA ILE A 76 -1.32 9.52 1.49
C ILE A 76 -0.10 8.95 0.77
N GLY A 77 0.62 9.80 0.06
CA GLY A 77 1.92 9.50 -0.53
C GLY A 77 2.87 10.67 -0.29
N ILE A 78 4.17 10.40 -0.34
CA ILE A 78 5.21 11.40 -0.11
C ILE A 78 6.21 11.34 -1.26
N THR A 79 6.51 12.49 -1.86
CA THR A 79 7.53 12.62 -2.91
C THR A 79 8.94 12.60 -2.31
N SER A 80 9.94 12.37 -3.13
CA SER A 80 11.35 12.41 -2.72
C SER A 80 11.78 13.79 -2.20
N SER A 81 11.08 14.86 -2.59
CA SER A 81 11.26 16.21 -2.07
C SER A 81 10.72 16.39 -0.64
N GLY A 82 9.94 15.42 -0.12
CA GLY A 82 9.30 15.50 1.18
C GLY A 82 7.92 16.12 1.19
N CYS A 83 7.34 16.42 0.03
CA CYS A 83 5.96 16.91 -0.06
C CYS A 83 4.98 15.72 0.10
N ALA A 84 4.08 15.83 1.05
CA ALA A 84 3.01 14.86 1.28
C ALA A 84 1.75 15.26 0.49
N PHE A 85 1.11 14.26 -0.11
CA PHE A 85 -0.16 14.41 -0.84
C PHE A 85 -1.21 13.51 -0.21
N PHE A 86 -2.36 14.11 0.10
CA PHE A 86 -3.49 13.45 0.73
C PHE A 86 -4.75 13.64 -0.13
N THR A 87 -5.48 12.57 -0.40
CA THR A 87 -6.77 12.67 -1.10
C THR A 87 -7.92 12.80 -0.10
N ALA A 88 -8.78 13.77 -0.34
CA ALA A 88 -9.96 14.07 0.48
C ALA A 88 -11.17 14.28 -0.43
N PHE A 89 -11.96 13.24 -0.66
CA PHE A 89 -13.05 13.25 -1.64
C PHE A 89 -12.56 13.72 -3.04
N GLU A 90 -13.06 14.86 -3.52
CA GLU A 90 -12.67 15.46 -4.79
C GLU A 90 -11.35 16.23 -4.75
N LYS A 91 -10.71 16.36 -3.59
CA LYS A 91 -9.55 17.21 -3.39
C LYS A 91 -8.24 16.45 -3.30
N ALA A 92 -7.19 17.05 -3.84
CA ALA A 92 -5.80 16.69 -3.59
C ALA A 92 -5.20 17.77 -2.70
N MET A 93 -4.84 17.42 -1.48
CA MET A 93 -4.23 18.28 -0.48
C MET A 93 -2.74 18.04 -0.44
N ARG A 94 -1.93 19.11 -0.42
CA ARG A 94 -0.46 19.04 -0.36
C ARG A 94 0.06 19.69 0.93
N SER A 95 1.11 19.09 1.49
CA SER A 95 1.94 19.68 2.53
C SER A 95 3.42 19.48 2.17
N CYS A 96 4.21 20.56 2.15
CA CYS A 96 5.67 20.50 1.95
C CYS A 96 6.45 20.97 3.19
N ASP A 97 5.80 21.00 4.36
CA ASP A 97 6.37 21.42 5.64
C ASP A 97 6.19 20.35 6.73
N SER A 98 6.28 19.08 6.35
CA SER A 98 6.11 17.93 7.24
C SER A 98 4.71 17.85 7.88
N GLY A 99 3.68 18.31 7.19
CA GLY A 99 2.29 18.24 7.63
C GLY A 99 1.86 19.40 8.54
N GLU A 100 2.69 20.43 8.72
CA GLU A 100 2.34 21.59 9.54
C GLU A 100 1.20 22.40 8.91
N SER A 101 1.23 22.57 7.58
CA SER A 101 0.16 23.22 6.83
C SER A 101 -0.21 22.42 5.58
N TRP A 102 -1.46 22.58 5.14
CA TRP A 102 -2.01 21.91 3.97
C TRP A 102 -2.69 22.89 3.05
N GLU A 103 -2.54 22.69 1.76
CA GLU A 103 -3.19 23.49 0.72
C GLU A 103 -3.92 22.62 -0.29
N ASP A 104 -5.01 23.12 -0.85
CA ASP A 104 -5.76 22.47 -1.92
C ASP A 104 -5.07 22.74 -3.26
N VAL A 105 -4.49 21.70 -3.85
CA VAL A 105 -3.80 21.76 -5.15
C VAL A 105 -4.59 21.01 -6.23
N SER A 106 -5.88 20.78 -6.05
CA SER A 106 -6.72 20.06 -7.00
C SER A 106 -6.76 20.72 -8.37
N GLY A 107 -6.45 19.97 -9.42
CA GLY A 107 -6.66 20.44 -10.79
C GLY A 107 -8.15 20.58 -11.13
N PRO A 108 -8.57 21.64 -11.81
CA PRO A 108 -9.99 21.84 -12.14
C PRO A 108 -10.62 20.69 -12.93
N GLN A 109 -9.83 20.01 -13.76
CA GLN A 109 -10.26 18.85 -14.54
C GLN A 109 -10.21 17.53 -13.74
N CYS A 110 -9.71 17.58 -12.51
CA CYS A 110 -9.46 16.43 -11.65
C CYS A 110 -10.18 16.54 -10.30
N ALA A 111 -11.07 17.49 -10.13
CA ALA A 111 -11.84 17.72 -8.91
C ALA A 111 -13.28 17.23 -9.09
N PHE A 112 -13.46 15.94 -9.30
CA PHE A 112 -14.78 15.32 -9.41
C PHE A 112 -15.23 14.79 -8.05
N GLN A 113 -16.47 15.11 -7.70
CA GLN A 113 -17.04 14.61 -6.46
C GLN A 113 -17.10 13.09 -6.47
N THR A 114 -16.48 12.49 -5.47
CA THR A 114 -16.46 11.04 -5.25
C THR A 114 -16.47 10.72 -3.76
N ASN A 115 -16.99 9.55 -3.40
CA ASN A 115 -16.88 9.01 -2.04
C ASN A 115 -15.81 7.91 -1.97
N ASP A 116 -15.19 7.59 -3.11
CA ASP A 116 -14.15 6.57 -3.23
C ASP A 116 -12.95 7.15 -4.01
N PRO A 117 -12.17 8.05 -3.36
CA PRO A 117 -10.93 8.59 -3.92
C PRO A 117 -9.78 7.62 -3.70
N TRP A 118 -8.74 7.74 -4.51
CA TRP A 118 -7.46 7.10 -4.24
C TRP A 118 -6.31 8.02 -4.65
N GLY A 119 -5.32 8.17 -3.79
CA GLY A 119 -4.09 8.91 -4.05
C GLY A 119 -2.88 7.98 -4.03
N TRP A 120 -1.92 8.25 -4.87
CA TRP A 120 -0.67 7.54 -4.95
C TRP A 120 0.46 8.46 -5.37
N VAL A 121 1.65 8.29 -4.81
CA VAL A 121 2.87 8.90 -5.31
C VAL A 121 3.77 7.79 -5.85
N ASP A 122 4.16 7.90 -7.10
CA ASP A 122 5.09 6.96 -7.72
C ASP A 122 6.46 7.10 -7.07
N PRO A 123 7.01 6.04 -6.46
CA PRO A 123 8.23 6.13 -5.67
C PRO A 123 9.51 6.34 -6.50
N ILE A 124 9.43 6.25 -7.84
CA ILE A 124 10.57 6.37 -8.74
C ILE A 124 10.56 7.72 -9.44
N THR A 125 9.39 8.18 -9.87
CA THR A 125 9.24 9.37 -10.70
C THR A 125 8.70 10.58 -9.96
N ASP A 126 8.26 10.40 -8.71
CA ASP A 126 7.53 11.42 -7.93
C ASP A 126 6.20 11.87 -8.55
N ARG A 127 5.71 11.19 -9.59
CA ARG A 127 4.39 11.48 -10.16
C ARG A 127 3.31 11.27 -9.11
N VAL A 128 2.51 12.29 -8.89
CA VAL A 128 1.37 12.25 -7.97
C VAL A 128 0.11 11.86 -8.74
N PHE A 129 -0.58 10.84 -8.29
CA PHE A 129 -1.88 10.43 -8.84
C PHE A 129 -3.01 10.82 -7.90
N ALA A 130 -4.11 11.28 -8.48
CA ALA A 130 -5.41 11.45 -7.83
C ALA A 130 -6.47 10.75 -8.67
N VAL A 131 -7.10 9.73 -8.12
CA VAL A 131 -8.10 8.92 -8.81
C VAL A 131 -9.45 9.13 -8.17
N GLN A 132 -10.46 9.36 -9.01
CA GLN A 132 -11.83 9.65 -8.56
C GLN A 132 -12.83 8.78 -9.30
N MET A 133 -13.45 7.89 -8.57
CA MET A 133 -14.48 7.02 -9.12
C MET A 133 -15.79 7.79 -9.34
N GLN A 134 -16.40 7.58 -10.49
CA GLN A 134 -17.64 8.24 -10.90
C GLN A 134 -18.75 7.20 -11.17
N GLY A 135 -19.79 7.24 -10.36
CA GLY A 135 -21.02 6.49 -10.61
C GLY A 135 -20.89 4.97 -10.66
N LEU A 136 -19.83 4.41 -10.07
CA LEU A 136 -19.50 2.97 -10.15
C LEU A 136 -19.23 2.47 -11.59
N GLU A 137 -18.90 3.34 -12.52
CA GLU A 137 -18.70 2.98 -13.93
C GLU A 137 -17.35 3.41 -14.46
N THR A 138 -16.93 4.63 -14.16
CA THR A 138 -15.72 5.25 -14.71
C THR A 138 -14.87 5.79 -13.58
N SER A 139 -13.55 5.67 -13.69
CA SER A 139 -12.63 6.39 -12.84
C SER A 139 -11.90 7.46 -13.63
N TRP A 140 -11.84 8.64 -13.07
CA TRP A 140 -11.01 9.69 -13.59
C TRP A 140 -9.64 9.59 -12.97
N ILE A 141 -8.63 9.26 -13.77
CA ILE A 141 -7.25 9.09 -13.31
C ILE A 141 -6.47 10.33 -13.69
N CYS A 142 -6.09 11.09 -12.70
CA CYS A 142 -5.31 12.30 -12.84
C CYS A 142 -3.89 12.11 -12.34
N TRP A 143 -2.97 12.87 -12.92
CA TRP A 143 -1.57 12.91 -12.48
C TRP A 143 -0.97 14.29 -12.59
N SER A 144 0.04 14.53 -11.76
CA SER A 144 0.88 15.72 -11.73
C SER A 144 2.34 15.32 -11.69
N ASP A 145 3.19 15.99 -12.47
CA ASP A 145 4.65 15.84 -12.51
C ASP A 145 5.36 17.08 -11.91
N ASP A 146 4.62 17.97 -11.28
CA ASP A 146 5.12 19.25 -10.76
C ASP A 146 4.55 19.57 -9.37
N ASP A 147 4.52 18.58 -8.51
CA ASP A 147 4.04 18.69 -7.13
C ASP A 147 2.62 19.28 -7.01
N GLY A 148 1.74 18.99 -7.97
CA GLY A 148 0.34 19.43 -7.93
C GLY A 148 0.09 20.82 -8.52
N GLU A 149 1.09 21.50 -9.10
CA GLU A 149 0.91 22.80 -9.74
C GLU A 149 0.06 22.69 -11.02
N SER A 150 0.24 21.61 -11.76
CA SER A 150 -0.60 21.29 -12.92
C SER A 150 -1.00 19.83 -12.97
N TRP A 151 -2.16 19.57 -13.54
CA TRP A 151 -2.73 18.23 -13.62
C TRP A 151 -3.14 17.88 -15.04
N LEU A 152 -2.87 16.64 -15.42
CA LEU A 152 -3.44 15.98 -16.58
C LEU A 152 -4.35 14.85 -16.10
N GLY A 153 -5.27 14.40 -16.94
CA GLY A 153 -6.14 13.29 -16.54
C GLY A 153 -6.95 12.72 -17.69
N ASN A 154 -7.21 11.44 -17.60
CA ASN A 154 -8.03 10.69 -18.54
C ASN A 154 -9.07 9.83 -17.80
N PRO A 155 -10.25 9.63 -18.37
CA PRO A 155 -11.19 8.66 -17.85
C PRO A 155 -10.71 7.24 -18.19
N HIS A 156 -10.86 6.34 -17.22
CA HIS A 156 -10.76 4.91 -17.43
C HIS A 156 -12.16 4.29 -17.27
N ASP A 157 -12.71 3.80 -18.37
CA ASP A 157 -14.01 3.15 -18.37
C ASP A 157 -13.87 1.68 -17.98
N SER A 158 -14.70 1.24 -17.07
CA SER A 158 -14.75 -0.17 -16.65
C SER A 158 -15.37 -1.11 -17.70
N GLY A 159 -15.72 -0.59 -18.89
CA GLY A 159 -16.35 -1.32 -19.98
C GLY A 159 -17.84 -1.53 -19.74
N THR A 160 -18.42 -2.51 -20.44
CA THR A 160 -19.88 -2.74 -20.47
C THR A 160 -20.50 -3.29 -19.19
N THR A 161 -19.70 -3.63 -18.20
CA THR A 161 -20.18 -4.16 -16.91
C THR A 161 -19.99 -3.09 -15.84
N PRO A 162 -21.03 -2.40 -15.40
CA PRO A 162 -20.94 -1.42 -14.32
C PRO A 162 -20.61 -2.09 -12.99
N LEU A 163 -20.47 -1.30 -11.94
CA LEU A 163 -20.13 -1.67 -10.56
C LEU A 163 -18.62 -1.83 -10.34
N ASN A 164 -17.90 -0.85 -10.80
CA ASN A 164 -16.56 -0.53 -10.40
C ASN A 164 -16.58 0.01 -8.98
N ASP A 165 -15.84 -0.58 -8.07
CA ASP A 165 -15.84 -0.17 -6.68
C ASP A 165 -14.49 -0.48 -6.04
N HIS A 166 -14.16 0.17 -4.94
CA HIS A 166 -12.97 -0.10 -4.17
C HIS A 166 -11.69 -0.02 -5.02
N ILE A 167 -11.52 1.10 -5.69
CA ILE A 167 -10.40 1.36 -6.60
C ILE A 167 -9.07 1.46 -5.86
N LYS A 168 -8.01 0.92 -6.46
CA LYS A 168 -6.63 1.06 -5.99
C LYS A 168 -5.71 1.27 -7.19
N LEU A 169 -4.74 2.17 -7.02
CA LEU A 169 -3.69 2.42 -8.00
C LEU A 169 -2.35 2.31 -7.29
N GLY A 170 -1.39 1.70 -7.95
CA GLY A 170 -0.01 1.61 -7.52
C GLY A 170 0.91 1.59 -8.72
N SER A 171 2.19 1.82 -8.52
CA SER A 171 3.19 1.83 -9.59
C SER A 171 4.52 1.30 -9.08
N GLY A 172 5.39 0.93 -10.01
CA GLY A 172 6.76 0.49 -9.72
C GLY A 172 7.49 0.02 -10.97
N PRO A 173 8.70 -0.49 -10.82
CA PRO A 173 9.48 -0.99 -11.94
C PRO A 173 8.70 -2.06 -12.71
N TRP A 174 8.83 -2.07 -13.99
CA TRP A 174 8.28 -3.13 -14.83
C TRP A 174 9.33 -4.22 -15.08
N THR A 175 8.86 -5.45 -15.27
CA THR A 175 9.72 -6.59 -15.53
C THR A 175 9.88 -6.84 -17.02
N GLY A 176 11.06 -7.35 -17.41
CA GLY A 176 11.35 -7.73 -18.79
C GLY A 176 11.43 -6.54 -19.74
N GLU A 177 11.27 -6.83 -21.03
CA GLU A 177 11.35 -5.81 -22.07
C GLU A 177 10.01 -5.08 -22.29
N GLY A 178 8.97 -5.38 -21.51
CA GLY A 178 7.62 -4.85 -21.69
C GLY A 178 7.00 -5.08 -23.08
N PRO A 179 5.71 -4.89 -23.27
CA PRO A 179 5.05 -5.16 -24.54
C PRO A 179 5.51 -4.25 -25.69
N TYR A 180 6.15 -3.13 -25.39
CA TYR A 180 6.58 -2.14 -26.37
C TYR A 180 8.08 -2.19 -26.69
N ALA A 181 8.88 -2.91 -25.95
CA ALA A 181 10.32 -3.06 -26.26
C ALA A 181 10.58 -3.72 -27.60
N THR A 182 9.63 -4.50 -28.10
CA THR A 182 9.70 -5.15 -29.42
C THR A 182 9.32 -4.25 -30.60
N ILE A 183 8.83 -3.04 -30.37
CA ILE A 183 8.40 -2.10 -31.41
C ILE A 183 9.48 -1.03 -31.65
N GLY A 184 10.74 -1.37 -31.66
CA GLY A 184 11.85 -0.55 -32.14
C GLY A 184 11.87 0.89 -31.62
N SER A 185 11.74 1.87 -32.47
CA SER A 185 11.86 3.29 -32.14
C SER A 185 10.74 3.89 -31.25
N LEU A 186 9.71 3.13 -30.88
CA LEU A 186 8.63 3.59 -29.99
C LEU A 186 8.99 3.43 -28.51
N THR A 187 10.05 2.75 -28.16
CA THR A 187 10.50 2.57 -26.78
C THR A 187 10.90 3.88 -26.09
N SER A 188 11.20 4.92 -26.83
CA SER A 188 11.60 6.24 -26.30
C SER A 188 10.45 7.01 -25.60
N ASN A 189 9.22 6.53 -25.68
CA ASN A 189 8.05 7.18 -25.10
C ASN A 189 7.42 6.38 -23.94
N LEU A 190 8.08 5.32 -23.52
CA LEU A 190 7.60 4.57 -22.37
C LEU A 190 7.89 5.35 -21.08
N TYR A 191 6.93 5.30 -20.17
CA TYR A 191 7.11 5.82 -18.85
C TYR A 191 8.07 4.91 -18.06
N GLU A 192 8.76 5.46 -17.06
CA GLU A 192 9.80 4.71 -16.34
C GLU A 192 9.25 3.57 -15.48
N THR A 193 7.97 3.67 -15.08
CA THR A 193 7.29 2.68 -14.25
C THR A 193 6.04 2.15 -14.94
N ALA A 194 5.64 0.93 -14.58
CA ALA A 194 4.30 0.44 -14.85
C ALA A 194 3.34 1.00 -13.79
N VAL A 195 2.17 1.44 -14.23
CA VAL A 195 1.10 1.89 -13.36
C VAL A 195 -0.02 0.86 -13.40
N TYR A 196 -0.40 0.37 -12.24
CA TYR A 196 -1.43 -0.65 -12.08
C TYR A 196 -2.69 -0.01 -11.50
N TYR A 197 -3.82 -0.29 -12.12
CA TYR A 197 -5.13 0.15 -11.65
C TYR A 197 -6.02 -1.06 -11.44
N CYS A 198 -6.41 -1.30 -10.20
CA CYS A 198 -7.23 -2.43 -9.81
C CYS A 198 -8.52 -1.97 -9.14
N TYR A 199 -9.57 -2.73 -9.36
CA TYR A 199 -10.87 -2.49 -8.74
C TYR A 199 -11.68 -3.78 -8.63
N ASN A 200 -12.66 -3.77 -7.76
CA ASN A 200 -13.61 -4.85 -7.68
C ASN A 200 -14.75 -4.64 -8.70
N LYS A 201 -15.22 -5.74 -9.25
CA LYS A 201 -16.54 -5.88 -9.88
C LYS A 201 -17.30 -7.00 -9.21
N ILE A 202 -18.62 -7.09 -9.43
CA ILE A 202 -19.44 -8.19 -8.92
C ILE A 202 -18.80 -9.57 -9.20
N ALA A 203 -18.07 -9.71 -10.29
CA ALA A 203 -17.44 -10.94 -10.74
C ALA A 203 -16.02 -11.20 -10.20
N GLY A 204 -15.47 -10.30 -9.40
CA GLY A 204 -14.13 -10.47 -8.84
C GLY A 204 -13.25 -9.22 -8.93
N ILE A 205 -11.95 -9.40 -8.81
CA ILE A 205 -10.94 -8.34 -8.94
C ILE A 205 -10.53 -8.23 -10.41
N PHE A 206 -10.43 -7.00 -10.89
CA PHE A 206 -9.95 -6.68 -12.23
C PHE A 206 -8.77 -5.71 -12.12
N CYS A 207 -7.71 -5.97 -12.85
CA CYS A 207 -6.53 -5.12 -12.91
C CYS A 207 -6.17 -4.79 -14.35
N PHE A 208 -5.65 -3.59 -14.56
CA PHE A 208 -5.19 -3.04 -15.82
C PHE A 208 -3.83 -2.40 -15.63
N THR A 209 -2.99 -2.44 -16.64
CA THR A 209 -1.63 -1.90 -16.60
C THR A 209 -1.46 -0.80 -17.62
N SER A 210 -0.80 0.27 -17.21
CA SER A 210 -0.37 1.37 -18.05
C SER A 210 1.16 1.39 -18.13
N PHE A 211 1.69 1.59 -19.32
CA PHE A 211 3.13 1.78 -19.56
C PHE A 211 3.46 3.21 -20.02
N ASP A 212 2.47 4.09 -20.04
CA ASP A 212 2.59 5.50 -20.43
C ASP A 212 2.29 6.45 -19.27
N GLY A 213 2.49 5.95 -18.03
CA GLY A 213 2.34 6.73 -16.82
C GLY A 213 0.90 7.05 -16.43
N GLY A 214 -0.04 6.19 -16.76
CA GLY A 214 -1.46 6.33 -16.42
C GLY A 214 -2.29 7.04 -17.49
N ALA A 215 -1.69 7.41 -18.62
CA ALA A 215 -2.43 8.08 -19.70
C ALA A 215 -3.39 7.14 -20.42
N THR A 216 -2.95 5.89 -20.67
CA THR A 216 -3.80 4.81 -21.18
C THR A 216 -3.54 3.51 -20.44
N PHE A 217 -4.55 2.67 -20.33
CA PHE A 217 -4.44 1.36 -19.71
C PHE A 217 -4.71 0.28 -20.77
N GLU A 218 -3.84 -0.72 -20.79
CA GLU A 218 -4.04 -1.87 -21.66
C GLU A 218 -5.19 -2.74 -21.15
N ALA A 219 -5.77 -3.50 -22.07
CA ALA A 219 -6.80 -4.45 -21.71
C ALA A 219 -6.25 -5.46 -20.71
N GLY A 220 -6.52 -5.21 -19.44
CA GLY A 220 -6.31 -6.15 -18.37
C GLY A 220 -7.42 -7.18 -18.30
N GLY A 221 -7.53 -7.82 -17.17
CA GLY A 221 -8.50 -8.88 -16.99
C GLY A 221 -8.89 -9.10 -15.55
N GLN A 222 -9.74 -10.08 -15.41
CA GLN A 222 -10.12 -10.60 -14.12
C GLN A 222 -8.91 -11.33 -13.50
N VAL A 223 -8.48 -10.86 -12.35
CA VAL A 223 -7.36 -11.44 -11.60
C VAL A 223 -7.83 -12.69 -10.87
N ILE A 224 -8.97 -12.58 -10.19
CA ILE A 224 -9.54 -13.68 -9.41
C ILE A 224 -11.05 -13.61 -9.48
N GLY A 225 -11.68 -14.78 -9.53
CA GLY A 225 -13.13 -14.90 -9.62
C GLY A 225 -13.85 -14.79 -8.29
N LEU A 226 -15.15 -14.55 -8.37
CA LEU A 226 -16.04 -14.36 -7.22
C LEU A 226 -16.04 -15.55 -6.24
N ALA A 227 -15.76 -16.75 -6.72
CA ALA A 227 -15.75 -17.96 -5.90
C ALA A 227 -14.58 -17.99 -4.88
N THR A 228 -13.55 -17.23 -5.14
CA THR A 228 -12.32 -17.20 -4.33
C THR A 228 -12.17 -15.92 -3.51
N THR A 229 -12.94 -14.87 -3.84
CA THR A 229 -12.93 -13.61 -3.09
C THR A 229 -14.27 -13.32 -2.45
N ASN A 230 -14.27 -12.58 -1.36
CA ASN A 230 -15.50 -12.07 -0.75
C ASN A 230 -15.95 -10.80 -1.48
N GLY A 231 -16.58 -10.95 -2.64
CA GLY A 231 -17.09 -9.86 -3.45
C GLY A 231 -16.04 -9.08 -4.24
N GLY A 232 -14.84 -9.66 -4.45
CA GLY A 232 -13.78 -9.03 -5.23
C GLY A 232 -13.02 -7.91 -4.51
N LEU A 233 -13.23 -7.72 -3.20
CA LEU A 233 -12.51 -6.73 -2.43
C LEU A 233 -11.05 -7.14 -2.18
N HIS A 234 -10.18 -6.17 -2.13
CA HIS A 234 -8.74 -6.35 -1.97
C HIS A 234 -8.11 -5.15 -1.24
N GLY A 235 -6.87 -5.29 -0.77
CA GLY A 235 -6.06 -4.19 -0.26
C GLY A 235 -5.39 -3.37 -1.36
N ALA A 236 -4.45 -2.53 -0.98
CA ALA A 236 -3.67 -1.75 -1.93
C ALA A 236 -2.79 -2.64 -2.81
N ILE A 237 -2.59 -2.21 -4.05
CA ILE A 237 -1.65 -2.85 -4.96
C ILE A 237 -0.25 -2.27 -4.73
N THR A 238 0.75 -3.13 -4.66
CA THR A 238 2.14 -2.75 -4.40
C THR A 238 3.07 -3.42 -5.39
N ALA A 239 3.93 -2.65 -6.03
CA ALA A 239 5.01 -3.17 -6.87
C ALA A 239 6.33 -3.11 -6.11
N ALA A 240 7.06 -4.23 -6.09
CA ALA A 240 8.39 -4.33 -5.50
C ALA A 240 9.47 -3.77 -6.42
N PRO A 241 10.67 -3.45 -5.89
CA PRO A 241 11.80 -3.00 -6.72
C PRO A 241 12.21 -3.97 -7.83
N ASP A 242 11.96 -5.27 -7.70
CA ASP A 242 12.22 -6.28 -8.75
C ASP A 242 11.11 -6.35 -9.81
N GLY A 243 10.06 -5.55 -9.68
CA GLY A 243 8.91 -5.51 -10.56
C GLY A 243 7.82 -6.53 -10.23
N THR A 244 7.96 -7.33 -9.17
CA THR A 244 6.88 -8.19 -8.69
C THR A 244 5.75 -7.35 -8.14
N VAL A 245 4.52 -7.61 -8.58
CA VAL A 245 3.33 -6.87 -8.16
C VAL A 245 2.50 -7.73 -7.23
N TYR A 246 2.12 -7.18 -6.09
CA TYR A 246 1.33 -7.86 -5.07
C TYR A 246 -0.05 -7.24 -4.92
N LEU A 247 -1.04 -8.08 -4.68
CA LEU A 247 -2.42 -7.69 -4.43
C LEU A 247 -3.01 -8.60 -3.35
N PRO A 248 -3.21 -8.11 -2.12
CA PRO A 248 -3.81 -8.90 -1.05
C PRO A 248 -5.32 -9.00 -1.25
N PRO A 249 -5.88 -10.18 -1.61
CA PRO A 249 -7.31 -10.34 -1.76
C PRO A 249 -8.00 -10.47 -0.42
N ARG A 250 -9.25 -10.08 -0.34
CA ARG A 250 -10.09 -10.32 0.84
C ARG A 250 -10.73 -11.71 0.78
N VAL A 251 -10.03 -12.68 1.35
CA VAL A 251 -10.42 -14.10 1.34
C VAL A 251 -10.39 -14.69 2.74
N ALA A 252 -10.95 -15.89 2.90
CA ALA A 252 -11.05 -16.57 4.20
C ALA A 252 -9.74 -17.25 4.64
N THR A 253 -8.77 -17.41 3.73
CA THR A 253 -7.47 -18.04 3.99
C THR A 253 -6.36 -17.03 3.78
N PRO A 254 -5.24 -17.09 4.53
CA PRO A 254 -4.10 -16.22 4.28
C PRO A 254 -3.54 -16.46 2.88
N THR A 255 -3.85 -15.57 1.96
CA THR A 255 -3.51 -15.69 0.54
C THR A 255 -3.02 -14.36 0.02
N ILE A 256 -2.01 -14.37 -0.81
CA ILE A 256 -1.56 -13.24 -1.63
C ILE A 256 -1.72 -13.60 -3.10
N ILE A 257 -2.07 -12.62 -3.90
CA ILE A 257 -2.02 -12.69 -5.35
C ILE A 257 -0.82 -11.88 -5.81
N PHE A 258 -0.07 -12.37 -6.77
CA PHE A 258 1.07 -11.63 -7.30
C PHE A 258 1.26 -11.89 -8.80
N SER A 259 1.95 -10.96 -9.45
CA SER A 259 2.32 -11.01 -10.86
C SER A 259 3.80 -10.72 -11.03
N LYS A 260 4.47 -11.45 -11.92
CA LYS A 260 5.87 -11.23 -12.33
C LYS A 260 6.02 -10.81 -13.79
N ASP A 261 4.92 -10.51 -14.44
CA ASP A 261 4.86 -10.15 -15.85
C ASP A 261 4.03 -8.90 -16.11
N ASN A 262 4.19 -7.89 -15.24
CA ASN A 262 3.51 -6.60 -15.35
C ASN A 262 1.96 -6.69 -15.33
N GLY A 263 1.40 -7.65 -14.60
CA GLY A 263 -0.04 -7.81 -14.47
C GLY A 263 -0.74 -8.57 -15.61
N TYR A 264 0.01 -9.18 -16.54
CA TYR A 264 -0.58 -10.00 -17.59
C TYR A 264 -1.07 -11.35 -17.10
N SER A 265 -0.37 -11.95 -16.13
CA SER A 265 -0.81 -13.15 -15.43
C SER A 265 -0.65 -13.02 -13.93
N TRP A 266 -1.49 -13.73 -13.18
CA TRP A 266 -1.54 -13.65 -11.73
C TRP A 266 -1.51 -15.04 -11.12
N GLU A 267 -0.78 -15.18 -10.05
CA GLU A 267 -0.65 -16.41 -9.28
C GLU A 267 -1.11 -16.19 -7.85
N GLU A 268 -1.57 -17.27 -7.22
CA GLU A 268 -1.94 -17.27 -5.80
C GLU A 268 -0.92 -18.04 -4.98
N ARG A 269 -0.65 -17.57 -3.77
CA ARG A 269 0.14 -18.29 -2.76
C ARG A 269 -0.53 -18.22 -1.42
N TYR A 270 -0.49 -19.35 -0.71
CA TYR A 270 -0.90 -19.38 0.67
C TYR A 270 0.25 -18.97 1.57
N MET A 271 -0.07 -18.17 2.57
CA MET A 271 0.88 -17.60 3.52
C MET A 271 0.73 -18.26 4.88
N GLY A 272 1.21 -19.50 5.04
CA GLY A 272 1.19 -20.23 6.29
C GLY A 272 -0.15 -20.87 6.64
N GLU A 273 -0.12 -21.90 7.48
CA GLU A 273 -1.28 -22.74 7.71
C GLU A 273 -2.11 -22.39 8.94
N ASP A 274 -1.60 -21.75 9.98
CA ASP A 274 -2.23 -21.95 11.27
C ASP A 274 -2.49 -20.75 12.18
N VAL A 275 -2.06 -19.56 11.86
CA VAL A 275 -2.23 -18.44 12.80
C VAL A 275 -2.93 -17.27 12.15
N GLY A 276 -4.09 -16.95 12.70
CA GLY A 276 -4.79 -15.74 12.29
C GLY A 276 -5.44 -15.83 10.92
N THR A 277 -6.35 -16.78 10.73
CA THR A 277 -7.19 -16.81 9.52
C THR A 277 -7.78 -15.42 9.24
N PRO A 278 -7.59 -14.86 8.03
CA PRO A 278 -8.05 -13.52 7.71
C PRO A 278 -9.54 -13.33 7.95
N SER A 279 -9.90 -12.18 8.47
CA SER A 279 -11.30 -11.78 8.54
C SER A 279 -11.79 -11.44 7.14
N ILE A 280 -12.80 -12.14 6.64
CA ILE A 280 -13.44 -11.86 5.34
C ILE A 280 -14.10 -10.47 5.25
N ARG A 281 -14.12 -9.73 6.36
CA ARG A 281 -14.72 -8.40 6.41
C ARG A 281 -13.68 -7.27 6.41
N LYS A 282 -12.39 -7.60 6.35
CA LYS A 282 -11.30 -6.62 6.44
C LYS A 282 -10.23 -6.96 5.41
N ASN A 283 -9.73 -5.94 4.74
CA ASN A 283 -8.67 -6.10 3.76
C ASN A 283 -7.33 -6.33 4.47
N GLY A 284 -6.42 -7.03 3.79
CA GLY A 284 -5.00 -7.04 4.11
C GLY A 284 -4.28 -5.95 3.35
N GLU A 285 -3.02 -5.71 3.70
CA GLU A 285 -2.12 -4.79 3.01
C GLU A 285 -0.75 -5.45 2.85
N VAL A 286 -0.02 -5.05 1.82
CA VAL A 286 1.33 -5.53 1.54
C VAL A 286 2.27 -4.36 1.33
N ALA A 287 3.47 -4.43 1.90
CA ALA A 287 4.56 -3.53 1.59
C ALA A 287 5.79 -4.32 1.14
N THR A 288 6.67 -3.68 0.39
CA THR A 288 7.93 -4.27 -0.04
C THR A 288 9.09 -3.35 0.32
N ASP A 289 10.21 -3.92 0.74
CA ASP A 289 11.42 -3.18 1.06
C ASP A 289 12.33 -3.00 -0.17
N THR A 290 13.45 -2.31 0.03
CA THR A 290 14.40 -2.00 -1.06
C THR A 290 15.10 -3.23 -1.65
N GLU A 291 15.04 -4.39 -1.01
CA GLU A 291 15.54 -5.67 -1.53
C GLU A 291 14.42 -6.58 -2.08
N SER A 292 13.20 -6.03 -2.23
CA SER A 292 12.01 -6.75 -2.72
C SER A 292 11.48 -7.84 -1.77
N ASN A 293 11.87 -7.80 -0.48
CA ASN A 293 11.19 -8.62 0.50
C ASN A 293 9.77 -8.07 0.70
N ALA A 294 8.79 -8.97 0.76
CA ALA A 294 7.39 -8.59 0.87
C ALA A 294 6.83 -8.93 2.26
N TYR A 295 6.09 -7.99 2.83
CA TYR A 295 5.47 -8.07 4.15
C TYR A 295 3.96 -7.91 3.99
N ASN A 296 3.22 -9.00 4.11
CA ASN A 296 1.76 -8.96 4.05
C ASN A 296 1.17 -8.97 5.45
N ILE A 297 0.25 -8.06 5.71
CA ILE A 297 -0.47 -7.95 6.97
C ILE A 297 -1.97 -8.14 6.77
N TRP A 298 -2.65 -8.68 7.76
CA TRP A 298 -4.11 -8.84 7.76
C TRP A 298 -4.68 -8.86 9.17
N VAL A 299 -5.98 -8.69 9.27
CA VAL A 299 -6.70 -8.88 10.53
C VAL A 299 -7.19 -10.32 10.60
N GLY A 300 -6.75 -11.06 11.61
CA GLY A 300 -7.14 -12.43 11.85
C GLY A 300 -8.58 -12.59 12.34
N SER A 301 -9.02 -13.83 12.43
CA SER A 301 -10.37 -14.15 12.92
C SER A 301 -10.58 -13.80 14.40
N ASP A 302 -9.50 -13.77 15.17
CA ASP A 302 -9.47 -13.30 16.57
C ASP A 302 -9.41 -11.78 16.71
N GLN A 303 -9.46 -11.06 15.57
CA GLN A 303 -9.39 -9.60 15.47
C GLN A 303 -8.01 -8.99 15.79
N GLY A 304 -6.96 -9.80 15.95
CA GLY A 304 -5.57 -9.34 16.01
C GLY A 304 -5.02 -9.04 14.61
N VAL A 305 -3.92 -8.27 14.54
CA VAL A 305 -3.18 -8.03 13.31
C VAL A 305 -2.04 -9.03 13.20
N TYR A 306 -1.90 -9.65 12.04
CA TYR A 306 -0.89 -10.66 11.74
C TYR A 306 -0.06 -10.26 10.53
N MET A 307 1.14 -10.81 10.45
CA MET A 307 2.08 -10.59 9.34
C MET A 307 2.70 -11.90 8.89
N SER A 308 2.98 -12.02 7.61
CA SER A 308 3.84 -13.02 7.00
C SER A 308 4.82 -12.35 6.04
N THR A 309 5.98 -12.96 5.83
CA THR A 309 7.08 -12.40 5.04
C THR A 309 7.48 -13.36 3.92
N SER A 310 7.81 -12.80 2.76
CA SER A 310 8.48 -13.49 1.65
C SER A 310 9.79 -12.77 1.33
N ILE A 311 10.85 -13.56 1.10
CA ILE A 311 12.18 -13.04 0.71
C ILE A 311 12.61 -13.54 -0.68
N ASP A 312 11.69 -14.06 -1.45
CA ASP A 312 11.93 -14.67 -2.78
C ASP A 312 10.89 -14.23 -3.82
N SER A 313 10.50 -12.96 -3.75
CA SER A 313 9.54 -12.35 -4.68
C SER A 313 8.19 -13.06 -4.71
N GLY A 314 7.68 -13.43 -3.53
CA GLY A 314 6.35 -14.02 -3.36
C GLY A 314 6.23 -15.51 -3.64
N GLU A 315 7.33 -16.20 -4.02
CA GLU A 315 7.29 -17.64 -4.32
C GLU A 315 7.02 -18.48 -3.08
N THR A 316 7.65 -18.13 -1.98
CA THR A 316 7.40 -18.77 -0.69
C THR A 316 7.16 -17.74 0.40
N TRP A 317 6.37 -18.13 1.39
CA TRP A 317 6.02 -17.31 2.53
C TRP A 317 6.32 -18.05 3.82
N GLU A 318 6.59 -17.31 4.88
CA GLU A 318 6.79 -17.93 6.19
C GLU A 318 5.58 -18.78 6.57
N GLN A 319 5.85 -20.02 7.00
CA GLN A 319 4.79 -20.98 7.35
C GLN A 319 3.97 -20.55 8.57
N THR A 320 4.56 -19.76 9.44
CA THR A 320 3.91 -19.25 10.64
C THR A 320 3.82 -17.75 10.59
N SER A 321 2.62 -17.22 10.57
CA SER A 321 2.39 -15.77 10.68
C SER A 321 2.66 -15.29 12.11
N VAL A 322 3.16 -14.07 12.22
CA VAL A 322 3.43 -13.42 13.49
C VAL A 322 2.28 -12.48 13.84
N ARG A 323 1.75 -12.59 15.05
CA ARG A 323 0.83 -11.57 15.57
C ARG A 323 1.62 -10.33 15.91
N VAL A 324 1.35 -9.20 15.22
CA VAL A 324 2.02 -7.90 15.41
C VAL A 324 1.25 -6.96 16.32
N SER A 325 -0.03 -7.21 16.54
CA SER A 325 -0.79 -6.45 17.54
C SER A 325 -0.59 -7.04 18.94
N PRO A 326 -0.52 -6.19 20.00
CA PRO A 326 -0.58 -6.65 21.38
C PRO A 326 -1.78 -7.57 21.65
N ILE A 327 -1.66 -8.48 22.60
CA ILE A 327 -2.73 -9.43 22.91
C ILE A 327 -3.97 -8.76 23.48
N GLU A 328 -3.80 -7.60 24.09
CA GLU A 328 -4.84 -6.75 24.66
C GLU A 328 -5.73 -6.14 23.57
N VAL A 329 -5.24 -6.03 22.33
CA VAL A 329 -6.04 -5.58 21.19
C VAL A 329 -6.99 -6.70 20.79
N ILE A 330 -8.26 -6.54 21.13
CA ILE A 330 -9.33 -7.51 20.88
C ILE A 330 -10.17 -7.20 19.65
N SER A 331 -9.95 -6.04 19.04
CA SER A 331 -10.55 -5.69 17.73
C SER A 331 -9.64 -4.73 16.99
N ALA A 332 -9.22 -5.08 15.80
CA ALA A 332 -8.45 -4.23 14.90
C ALA A 332 -9.16 -4.05 13.56
N THR A 333 -8.88 -2.93 12.88
CA THR A 333 -9.37 -2.66 11.52
C THR A 333 -8.46 -1.67 10.81
N PHE A 334 -8.57 -1.60 9.48
CA PHE A 334 -7.75 -0.74 8.61
C PHE A 334 -6.24 -0.87 8.89
N PRO A 335 -5.70 -2.11 8.86
CA PRO A 335 -4.27 -2.26 8.94
C PRO A 335 -3.64 -1.64 7.69
N HIS A 336 -2.56 -0.92 7.88
CA HIS A 336 -1.74 -0.38 6.82
C HIS A 336 -0.27 -0.62 7.12
N THR A 337 0.54 -0.85 6.09
CA THR A 337 1.97 -1.13 6.24
C THR A 337 2.79 -0.35 5.22
N SER A 338 3.99 0.02 5.61
CA SER A 338 5.01 0.61 4.75
C SER A 338 6.35 -0.03 5.08
N ALA A 339 7.22 -0.18 4.10
CA ALA A 339 8.56 -0.71 4.29
C ALA A 339 9.61 0.23 3.66
N GLY A 340 10.80 0.20 4.23
CA GLY A 340 11.94 0.98 3.79
C GLY A 340 13.14 0.09 3.47
N ASP A 341 14.24 0.25 4.21
CA ASP A 341 15.39 -0.66 4.11
C ASP A 341 14.99 -2.10 4.47
N PRO A 342 15.76 -3.12 4.06
CA PRO A 342 15.43 -4.52 4.32
C PRO A 342 15.15 -4.79 5.81
N GLY A 343 13.98 -5.39 6.06
CA GLY A 343 13.51 -5.71 7.40
C GLY A 343 12.98 -4.53 8.22
N ARG A 344 12.92 -3.32 7.66
CA ARG A 344 12.34 -2.14 8.35
C ARG A 344 10.94 -1.87 7.84
N ILE A 345 9.97 -2.10 8.70
CA ILE A 345 8.55 -1.91 8.39
C ILE A 345 7.87 -1.05 9.46
N ALA A 346 6.87 -0.31 9.03
CA ALA A 346 5.93 0.37 9.90
C ALA A 346 4.54 -0.20 9.68
N ILE A 347 3.82 -0.51 10.76
CA ILE A 347 2.46 -1.02 10.71
C ILE A 347 1.56 -0.12 11.55
N THR A 348 0.45 0.31 10.96
CA THR A 348 -0.58 1.10 11.64
C THR A 348 -1.94 0.41 11.53
N TYR A 349 -2.78 0.56 12.53
CA TYR A 349 -4.16 0.05 12.51
C TYR A 349 -5.02 0.80 13.54
N LEU A 350 -6.32 0.74 13.35
CA LEU A 350 -7.25 1.15 14.41
C LEU A 350 -7.52 -0.05 15.31
N GLY A 351 -7.22 0.08 16.59
CA GLY A 351 -7.37 -0.98 17.58
C GLY A 351 -8.27 -0.58 18.77
N SER A 352 -8.85 -1.60 19.42
CA SER A 352 -9.62 -1.44 20.65
C SER A 352 -9.26 -2.56 21.61
N GLU A 353 -9.03 -2.21 22.87
CA GLU A 353 -8.82 -3.12 24.01
C GLU A 353 -10.14 -3.42 24.75
N ASN A 354 -11.22 -2.76 24.37
CA ASN A 354 -12.55 -2.90 24.99
C ASN A 354 -13.55 -3.44 23.98
N ALA A 355 -14.38 -4.41 24.42
CA ALA A 355 -15.44 -5.01 23.63
C ALA A 355 -16.64 -4.07 23.40
#